data_c32d9f0171d4bcefc43aaadc4874a0d9
#
_entry.id   c32d9f0171d4bcefc43aaadc4874a0d9
#
_cell.length_a   1.000
_cell.length_b   1.000
_cell.length_c   1.000
_cell.angle_alpha   90.00
_cell.angle_beta   90.00
_cell.angle_gamma   90.00
#
_symmetry.space_group_name_H-M   'P 1'
#
loop_
_entity.id
_entity.type
_entity.pdbx_description
1 polymer ?
#
loop_
_entity_poly.entity_id
_entity_poly.type
_entity_poly.pdbx_seq_one_letter_code
_entity_poly.pdbx_strand_id
1 'polypeptide(L)'
;DTHTIHSPRLILNYSISGSEYTGSFSTASAINIDESFIHTKNLKEKYSLYSTANIRLKVREKVPTITYQSSSVDYIGYRLPSSSYYSIIDAVTGISIIDFDSVGTKIKMDDYGHYINVNFLNFMPDRYYKIKYKIIDSENTYIIDNNQTFKVIK
;
A
#
# COMPACT_ATOMS: atom_id res chain seq x y z
N ASP A 1 -10.99 36.14 41.67
CA ASP A 1 -11.56 34.88 41.15
C ASP A 1 -11.20 34.77 39.69
N THR A 2 -10.10 34.07 39.43
CA THR A 2 -9.67 33.76 38.08
C THR A 2 -10.34 32.43 37.66
N HIS A 3 -11.46 32.52 36.95
CA HIS A 3 -12.06 31.42 36.28
C HIS A 3 -11.14 30.99 35.10
N THR A 4 -10.35 29.94 35.32
CA THR A 4 -9.63 29.27 34.27
C THR A 4 -10.64 28.46 33.47
N ILE A 5 -11.02 28.96 32.30
CA ILE A 5 -11.86 28.23 31.36
C ILE A 5 -11.01 27.12 30.77
N HIS A 6 -11.09 25.92 31.29
CA HIS A 6 -10.55 24.74 30.62
C HIS A 6 -11.45 24.43 29.44
N SER A 7 -10.92 24.61 28.25
CA SER A 7 -11.56 24.09 27.02
C SER A 7 -11.83 22.60 27.20
N PRO A 8 -13.04 22.11 26.95
CA PRO A 8 -13.35 20.69 27.06
C PRO A 8 -12.45 19.91 26.09
N ARG A 9 -11.55 19.11 26.62
CA ARG A 9 -10.78 18.14 25.85
C ARG A 9 -11.61 16.89 25.71
N LEU A 10 -12.05 16.59 24.49
CA LEU A 10 -12.57 15.27 24.17
C LEU A 10 -11.39 14.30 24.08
N ILE A 11 -11.14 13.53 25.13
CA ILE A 11 -10.18 12.45 25.13
C ILE A 11 -10.93 11.21 24.67
N LEU A 12 -10.77 10.86 23.38
CA LEU A 12 -11.25 9.59 22.85
C LEU A 12 -10.21 8.52 23.21
N ASN A 13 -10.45 7.83 24.34
CA ASN A 13 -9.77 6.59 24.63
C ASN A 13 -10.45 5.48 23.81
N TYR A 14 -9.89 5.17 22.64
CA TYR A 14 -10.29 3.99 21.90
C TYR A 14 -9.22 2.91 22.11
N SER A 15 -9.60 1.84 22.74
CA SER A 15 -8.82 0.61 22.69
C SER A 15 -9.12 -0.01 21.32
N ILE A 16 -8.16 -0.03 20.44
CA ILE A 16 -8.23 -0.85 19.24
C ILE A 16 -8.01 -2.30 19.69
N SER A 17 -9.05 -2.95 20.19
CA SER A 17 -9.09 -4.39 20.13
C SER A 17 -9.44 -4.73 18.67
N GLY A 18 -8.44 -4.62 17.81
CA GLY A 18 -8.57 -5.08 16.45
C GLY A 18 -8.74 -6.58 16.48
N SER A 19 -9.94 -7.06 16.31
CA SER A 19 -10.06 -8.37 15.71
C SER A 19 -9.43 -8.22 14.33
N GLU A 20 -8.23 -8.77 14.17
CA GLU A 20 -7.66 -8.94 12.85
C GLU A 20 -8.74 -9.61 12.00
N TYR A 21 -8.92 -9.08 10.79
CA TYR A 21 -9.83 -9.66 9.81
C TYR A 21 -9.53 -11.16 9.71
N THR A 22 -10.39 -11.97 10.29
CA THR A 22 -10.26 -13.43 10.35
C THR A 22 -10.82 -14.10 9.09
N GLY A 23 -11.40 -13.32 8.17
CA GLY A 23 -11.85 -13.79 6.86
C GLY A 23 -10.68 -14.03 5.91
N SER A 24 -10.80 -15.05 5.04
CA SER A 24 -9.83 -15.25 3.98
C SER A 24 -9.83 -14.05 3.03
N PHE A 25 -8.66 -13.44 2.79
CA PHE A 25 -8.54 -12.30 1.86
C PHE A 25 -8.98 -12.67 0.43
N SER A 26 -8.99 -13.95 0.10
CA SER A 26 -9.50 -14.45 -1.19
C SER A 26 -10.98 -14.14 -1.42
N THR A 27 -11.76 -13.92 -0.37
CA THR A 27 -13.19 -13.56 -0.43
C THR A 27 -13.43 -12.06 -0.39
N ALA A 28 -12.38 -11.23 -0.30
CA ALA A 28 -12.52 -9.78 -0.29
C ALA A 28 -13.16 -9.26 -1.59
N SER A 29 -13.97 -8.21 -1.46
CA SER A 29 -14.62 -7.57 -2.61
C SER A 29 -13.61 -6.94 -3.55
N ALA A 30 -13.91 -6.97 -4.85
CA ALA A 30 -13.19 -6.19 -5.84
C ALA A 30 -13.46 -4.69 -5.60
N ILE A 31 -12.42 -3.86 -5.78
CA ILE A 31 -12.54 -2.42 -5.65
C ILE A 31 -12.66 -1.76 -7.02
N ASN A 32 -13.42 -0.67 -7.09
CA ASN A 32 -13.37 0.24 -8.21
C ASN A 32 -12.03 0.99 -8.21
N ILE A 33 -11.23 0.81 -9.26
CA ILE A 33 -9.87 1.34 -9.33
C ILE A 33 -9.83 2.86 -9.36
N ASP A 34 -10.78 3.52 -10.01
CA ASP A 34 -10.85 4.99 -10.06
C ASP A 34 -11.01 5.63 -8.67
N GLU A 35 -11.69 4.93 -7.79
CA GLU A 35 -11.95 5.35 -6.41
C GLU A 35 -10.99 4.74 -5.40
N SER A 36 -9.95 4.01 -5.87
CA SER A 36 -9.03 3.30 -5.02
C SER A 36 -7.78 4.10 -4.67
N PHE A 37 -7.23 3.78 -3.51
CA PHE A 37 -5.91 4.21 -3.06
C PHE A 37 -5.08 2.99 -2.66
N ILE A 38 -3.92 2.85 -3.29
CA ILE A 38 -2.99 1.76 -3.00
C ILE A 38 -1.78 2.34 -2.26
N HIS A 39 -1.43 1.77 -1.13
CA HIS A 39 -0.22 2.16 -0.42
C HIS A 39 0.52 0.96 0.15
N THR A 40 1.79 1.13 0.40
CA THR A 40 2.61 0.11 1.06
C THR A 40 2.43 0.19 2.57
N LYS A 41 2.25 -0.96 3.22
CA LYS A 41 2.09 -1.03 4.68
C LYS A 41 3.43 -1.02 5.42
N ASN A 42 4.45 -1.67 4.85
CA ASN A 42 5.73 -1.94 5.48
C ASN A 42 6.95 -1.49 4.65
N LEU A 43 6.78 -0.46 3.84
CA LEU A 43 7.89 0.14 3.10
C LEU A 43 8.86 0.75 4.09
N LYS A 44 10.11 0.30 4.04
CA LYS A 44 11.21 0.89 4.83
C LYS A 44 11.81 2.05 4.06
N GLU A 45 12.36 3.00 4.78
CA GLU A 45 13.08 4.13 4.18
C GLU A 45 14.36 3.69 3.47
N LYS A 46 15.02 2.62 3.98
CA LYS A 46 16.31 2.13 3.46
C LYS A 46 16.30 0.61 3.33
N TYR A 47 16.90 0.12 2.24
CA TYR A 47 17.16 -1.30 1.99
C TYR A 47 18.61 -1.53 1.62
N SER A 48 19.18 -2.65 2.05
CA SER A 48 20.53 -3.05 1.64
C SER A 48 20.54 -3.61 0.21
N LEU A 49 21.61 -3.32 -0.54
CA LEU A 49 21.78 -3.75 -1.93
C LEU A 49 21.63 -5.26 -2.15
N TYR A 50 22.02 -6.09 -1.20
CA TYR A 50 21.96 -7.55 -1.31
C TYR A 50 20.76 -8.17 -0.59
N SER A 51 19.76 -7.36 -0.28
CA SER A 51 18.56 -7.85 0.41
C SER A 51 17.39 -8.10 -0.53
N THR A 52 16.44 -8.88 -0.05
CA THR A 52 15.13 -9.05 -0.66
C THR A 52 14.07 -8.57 0.31
N ALA A 53 13.08 -7.84 -0.18
CA ALA A 53 11.99 -7.36 0.64
C ALA A 53 10.64 -7.87 0.12
N ASN A 54 9.81 -8.29 1.06
CA ASN A 54 8.39 -8.53 0.84
C ASN A 54 7.64 -7.29 1.31
N ILE A 55 7.14 -6.50 0.35
CA ILE A 55 6.44 -5.25 0.63
C ILE A 55 4.94 -5.50 0.52
N ARG A 56 4.23 -5.33 1.63
CA ARG A 56 2.78 -5.49 1.71
C ARG A 56 2.06 -4.26 1.18
N LEU A 57 1.00 -4.50 0.42
CA LEU A 57 0.16 -3.46 -0.14
C LEU A 57 -1.19 -3.47 0.57
N LYS A 58 -1.72 -2.29 0.84
CA LYS A 58 -3.08 -2.09 1.31
C LYS A 58 -3.85 -1.32 0.25
N VAL A 59 -5.00 -1.84 -0.09
CA VAL A 59 -5.94 -1.22 -1.03
C VAL A 59 -7.15 -0.76 -0.24
N ARG A 60 -7.57 0.48 -0.44
CA ARG A 60 -8.75 1.06 0.19
C ARG A 60 -9.43 2.05 -0.74
N GLU A 61 -10.65 2.39 -0.45
CA GLU A 61 -11.32 3.51 -1.11
C GLU A 61 -10.60 4.84 -0.82
N LYS A 62 -10.61 5.78 -1.77
CA LYS A 62 -10.11 7.15 -1.58
C LYS A 62 -10.92 7.88 -0.51
N VAL A 63 -12.23 7.69 -0.57
CA VAL A 63 -13.20 8.26 0.38
C VAL A 63 -13.97 7.11 1.01
N PRO A 64 -13.48 6.51 2.10
CA PRO A 64 -14.18 5.40 2.73
C PRO A 64 -15.51 5.86 3.32
N THR A 65 -16.56 5.08 3.09
CA THR A 65 -17.85 5.29 3.76
C THR A 65 -17.69 5.02 5.25
N ILE A 66 -17.85 6.06 6.05
CA ILE A 66 -17.76 5.94 7.51
C ILE A 66 -19.11 5.42 8.02
N THR A 67 -19.16 4.17 8.42
CA THR A 67 -20.30 3.61 9.15
C THR A 67 -20.04 3.74 10.65
N TYR A 68 -20.85 4.57 11.32
CA TYR A 68 -20.82 4.70 12.78
C TYR A 68 -21.52 3.50 13.43
N GLN A 69 -20.93 2.34 13.34
CA GLN A 69 -21.36 1.19 14.16
C GLN A 69 -20.42 1.06 15.36
N SER A 70 -21.02 0.89 16.51
CA SER A 70 -20.48 1.17 17.83
C SER A 70 -19.37 0.25 18.35
N SER A 71 -18.70 -0.58 17.56
CA SER A 71 -17.71 -1.50 18.13
C SER A 71 -16.53 -1.94 17.28
N SER A 72 -16.47 -1.70 15.99
CA SER A 72 -15.26 -1.99 15.21
C SER A 72 -15.26 -1.21 13.90
N VAL A 73 -14.12 -0.57 13.60
CA VAL A 73 -13.85 -0.12 12.24
C VAL A 73 -13.41 -1.36 11.48
N ASP A 74 -14.35 -2.05 10.87
CA ASP A 74 -14.04 -3.15 9.98
C ASP A 74 -13.28 -2.58 8.76
N TYR A 75 -11.98 -2.83 8.73
CA TYR A 75 -11.19 -2.59 7.55
C TYR A 75 -11.59 -3.62 6.49
N ILE A 76 -12.51 -3.23 5.62
CA ILE A 76 -12.83 -4.03 4.44
C ILE A 76 -11.57 -4.09 3.58
N GLY A 77 -10.97 -5.26 3.49
CA GLY A 77 -9.87 -5.50 2.57
C GLY A 77 -10.42 -5.57 1.15
N TYR A 78 -9.89 -4.74 0.25
CA TYR A 78 -10.27 -4.79 -1.16
C TYR A 78 -9.27 -5.57 -1.97
N ARG A 79 -9.76 -6.27 -2.98
CA ARG A 79 -8.96 -7.10 -3.86
C ARG A 79 -8.69 -6.38 -5.19
N LEU A 80 -7.41 -6.33 -5.58
CA LEU A 80 -7.01 -5.87 -6.90
C LEU A 80 -7.34 -6.92 -7.99
N PRO A 81 -7.61 -6.50 -9.22
CA PRO A 81 -7.66 -7.39 -10.38
C PRO A 81 -6.39 -8.23 -10.50
N SER A 82 -6.51 -9.44 -11.02
CA SER A 82 -5.36 -10.35 -11.22
C SER A 82 -4.32 -9.80 -12.20
N SER A 83 -4.70 -8.83 -13.03
CA SER A 83 -3.85 -8.13 -13.98
C SER A 83 -3.27 -6.85 -13.36
N SER A 84 -2.65 -6.98 -12.18
CA SER A 84 -2.01 -5.89 -11.45
C SER A 84 -0.52 -6.10 -11.37
N TYR A 85 0.25 -5.08 -11.71
CA TYR A 85 1.71 -5.12 -11.84
C TYR A 85 2.36 -3.95 -11.12
N TYR A 86 3.63 -4.10 -10.78
CA TYR A 86 4.43 -3.00 -10.24
C TYR A 86 5.65 -2.71 -11.13
N SER A 87 6.14 -1.49 -11.05
CA SER A 87 7.39 -1.05 -11.66
C SER A 87 8.18 -0.26 -10.62
N ILE A 88 9.50 -0.31 -10.70
CA ILE A 88 10.37 0.48 -9.84
C ILE A 88 11.21 1.37 -10.73
N ILE A 89 11.16 2.67 -10.48
CA ILE A 89 11.88 3.68 -11.23
C ILE A 89 12.85 4.44 -10.31
N ASP A 90 13.92 4.95 -10.88
CA ASP A 90 14.78 5.91 -10.21
C ASP A 90 14.00 7.21 -9.98
N ALA A 91 13.91 7.66 -8.74
CA ALA A 91 13.08 8.81 -8.36
C ALA A 91 13.60 10.15 -8.91
N VAL A 92 14.90 10.22 -9.26
CA VAL A 92 15.55 11.43 -9.76
C VAL A 92 15.53 11.48 -11.29
N THR A 93 15.96 10.38 -11.93
CA THR A 93 16.07 10.33 -13.38
C THR A 93 14.81 9.91 -14.09
N GLY A 94 13.86 9.26 -13.37
CA GLY A 94 12.66 8.69 -13.96
C GLY A 94 12.90 7.42 -14.78
N ILE A 95 14.13 6.94 -14.85
CA ILE A 95 14.48 5.73 -15.61
C ILE A 95 13.94 4.51 -14.87
N SER A 96 13.28 3.62 -15.59
CA SER A 96 12.79 2.36 -15.06
C SER A 96 13.96 1.41 -14.81
N ILE A 97 14.00 0.85 -13.59
CA ILE A 97 14.94 -0.20 -13.21
C ILE A 97 14.28 -1.57 -13.33
N ILE A 98 13.01 -1.63 -12.96
CA ILE A 98 12.15 -2.79 -13.13
C ILE A 98 10.89 -2.32 -13.86
N ASP A 99 10.73 -2.75 -15.11
CA ASP A 99 9.56 -2.42 -15.90
C ASP A 99 8.35 -3.31 -15.56
N PHE A 100 7.19 -2.86 -15.99
CA PHE A 100 5.97 -3.67 -15.88
C PHE A 100 6.10 -4.92 -16.76
N ASP A 101 6.09 -6.08 -16.13
CA ASP A 101 6.12 -7.38 -16.77
C ASP A 101 4.99 -8.28 -16.26
N SER A 102 4.43 -9.08 -17.14
CA SER A 102 3.27 -9.93 -16.84
C SER A 102 3.59 -11.10 -15.90
N VAL A 103 4.85 -11.48 -15.80
CA VAL A 103 5.31 -12.62 -14.99
C VAL A 103 6.12 -12.12 -13.78
N GLY A 104 7.16 -11.33 -14.03
CA GLY A 104 8.14 -10.95 -13.02
C GLY A 104 7.65 -9.90 -12.03
N THR A 105 6.78 -8.99 -12.48
CA THR A 105 6.32 -7.87 -11.65
C THR A 105 4.84 -7.93 -11.29
N LYS A 106 4.25 -9.11 -11.40
CA LYS A 106 2.86 -9.31 -11.00
C LYS A 106 2.70 -9.15 -9.49
N ILE A 107 1.71 -8.37 -9.08
CA ILE A 107 1.34 -8.23 -7.67
C ILE A 107 0.74 -9.56 -7.23
N LYS A 108 1.32 -10.13 -6.18
CA LYS A 108 0.90 -11.40 -5.59
C LYS A 108 -0.11 -11.17 -4.47
N MET A 109 -0.82 -12.21 -4.12
CA MET A 109 -1.82 -12.20 -3.07
C MET A 109 -1.70 -13.47 -2.22
N ASP A 110 -1.86 -13.32 -0.92
CA ASP A 110 -1.99 -14.41 0.05
C ASP A 110 -3.13 -14.11 1.04
N ASP A 111 -3.26 -14.91 2.09
CA ASP A 111 -4.32 -14.75 3.11
C ASP A 111 -4.22 -13.43 3.90
N TYR A 112 -3.08 -12.76 3.87
CA TYR A 112 -2.83 -11.48 4.55
C TYR A 112 -2.96 -10.26 3.61
N GLY A 113 -3.25 -10.47 2.34
CA GLY A 113 -3.44 -9.41 1.35
C GLY A 113 -2.42 -9.41 0.21
N HIS A 114 -2.35 -8.29 -0.48
CA HIS A 114 -1.43 -8.12 -1.60
C HIS A 114 0.00 -7.88 -1.16
N TYR A 115 0.95 -8.38 -1.96
CA TYR A 115 2.37 -8.14 -1.73
C TYR A 115 3.19 -8.15 -3.02
N ILE A 116 4.36 -7.52 -2.97
CA ILE A 116 5.38 -7.56 -4.00
C ILE A 116 6.70 -8.04 -3.40
N ASN A 117 7.45 -8.83 -4.14
CA ASN A 117 8.79 -9.27 -3.77
C ASN A 117 9.81 -8.52 -4.62
N VAL A 118 10.66 -7.75 -3.98
CA VAL A 118 11.70 -6.96 -4.64
C VAL A 118 13.06 -7.47 -4.21
N ASN A 119 13.90 -7.81 -5.20
CA ASN A 119 15.31 -8.13 -4.98
C ASN A 119 16.15 -6.91 -5.39
N PHE A 120 16.96 -6.41 -4.46
CA PHE A 120 17.74 -5.19 -4.65
C PHE A 120 19.13 -5.40 -5.26
N LEU A 121 19.46 -6.61 -5.70
CA LEU A 121 20.79 -6.97 -6.22
C LEU A 121 21.26 -6.07 -7.39
N ASN A 122 20.33 -5.69 -8.26
CA ASN A 122 20.63 -4.92 -9.47
C ASN A 122 20.39 -3.41 -9.32
N PHE A 123 20.18 -2.94 -8.10
CA PHE A 123 19.97 -1.52 -7.83
C PHE A 123 21.30 -0.82 -7.61
N MET A 124 21.37 0.46 -7.95
CA MET A 124 22.52 1.29 -7.61
C MET A 124 22.43 1.78 -6.18
N PRO A 125 23.48 1.64 -5.37
CA PRO A 125 23.48 2.15 -4.00
C PRO A 125 23.42 3.68 -3.99
N ASP A 126 22.96 4.20 -2.85
CA ASP A 126 22.82 5.64 -2.56
C ASP A 126 21.86 6.41 -3.47
N ARG A 127 20.94 5.70 -4.11
CA ARG A 127 19.87 6.30 -4.91
C ARG A 127 18.50 6.10 -4.29
N TYR A 128 17.59 7.01 -4.63
CA TYR A 128 16.19 6.94 -4.28
C TYR A 128 15.40 6.33 -5.43
N TYR A 129 14.51 5.44 -5.08
CA TYR A 129 13.63 4.74 -6.00
C TYR A 129 12.18 4.93 -5.58
N LYS A 130 11.26 4.85 -6.54
CA LYS A 130 9.83 4.87 -6.26
C LYS A 130 9.09 3.74 -6.98
N ILE A 131 7.97 3.36 -6.39
CA ILE A 131 7.13 2.27 -6.88
C ILE A 131 5.95 2.87 -7.62
N LYS A 132 5.67 2.35 -8.81
CA LYS A 132 4.46 2.61 -9.57
C LYS A 132 3.66 1.33 -9.71
N TYR A 133 2.35 1.47 -9.78
CA TYR A 133 1.44 0.35 -9.97
C TYR A 133 0.70 0.51 -11.29
N LYS A 134 0.58 -0.59 -12.03
CA LYS A 134 -0.23 -0.68 -13.24
C LYS A 134 -1.32 -1.70 -12.99
N ILE A 135 -2.56 -1.28 -13.13
CA ILE A 135 -3.73 -2.13 -12.95
C ILE A 135 -4.52 -2.14 -14.24
N ILE A 136 -4.79 -3.34 -14.73
CA ILE A 136 -5.60 -3.53 -15.92
C ILE A 136 -6.93 -4.12 -15.45
N ASP A 137 -7.97 -3.32 -15.56
CA ASP A 137 -9.34 -3.78 -15.43
C ASP A 137 -9.89 -4.14 -16.82
N SER A 138 -11.06 -4.77 -16.89
CA SER A 138 -11.66 -5.29 -18.12
C SER A 138 -11.58 -4.35 -19.33
N GLU A 139 -11.68 -3.05 -19.11
CA GLU A 139 -11.75 -2.03 -20.16
C GLU A 139 -10.64 -0.97 -20.08
N ASN A 140 -9.99 -0.82 -18.92
CA ASN A 140 -9.09 0.31 -18.67
C ASN A 140 -7.75 -0.12 -18.09
N THR A 141 -6.73 0.68 -18.39
CA THR A 141 -5.40 0.57 -17.78
C THR A 141 -5.13 1.79 -16.92
N TYR A 142 -4.87 1.56 -15.64
CA TYR A 142 -4.58 2.60 -14.65
C TYR A 142 -3.12 2.54 -14.25
N ILE A 143 -2.45 3.71 -14.23
CA ILE A 143 -1.10 3.83 -13.68
C ILE A 143 -1.18 4.73 -12.44
N ILE A 144 -0.85 4.15 -11.29
CA ILE A 144 -0.90 4.82 -9.99
C ILE A 144 0.51 5.09 -9.51
N ASP A 145 0.81 6.36 -9.22
CA ASP A 145 2.07 6.82 -8.64
C ASP A 145 1.77 7.58 -7.34
N ASN A 146 2.02 6.96 -6.22
CA ASN A 146 1.76 7.55 -4.90
C ASN A 146 2.98 8.25 -4.31
N ASN A 147 4.03 8.47 -5.09
CA ASN A 147 5.30 9.07 -4.65
C ASN A 147 5.95 8.35 -3.44
N GLN A 148 5.68 7.07 -3.26
CA GLN A 148 6.30 6.28 -2.21
C GLN A 148 7.73 5.95 -2.59
N THR A 149 8.68 6.54 -1.87
CA THR A 149 10.11 6.42 -2.16
C THR A 149 10.84 5.64 -1.08
N PHE A 150 11.91 4.97 -1.48
CA PHE A 150 12.87 4.31 -0.61
C PHE A 150 14.29 4.49 -1.15
N LYS A 151 15.28 4.34 -0.28
CA LYS A 151 16.70 4.42 -0.64
C LYS A 151 17.33 3.03 -0.61
N VAL A 152 18.19 2.71 -1.59
CA VAL A 152 19.05 1.53 -1.53
C VAL A 152 20.42 1.97 -1.03
N ILE A 153 20.94 1.27 -0.03
CA ILE A 153 22.25 1.51 0.58
C ILE A 153 23.15 0.27 0.41
N LYS A 154 24.43 0.49 0.54
CA LYS A 154 25.46 -0.56 0.45
C LYS A 154 25.43 -1.50 1.64
#